data_870ee4dcf9706bd1ce8352eeb9b36038
#
_entry.id   870ee4dcf9706bd1ce8352eeb9b36038
#
_cell.length_a   1.000
_cell.length_b   1.000
_cell.length_c   1.000
_cell.angle_alpha   90.00
_cell.angle_beta   90.00
_cell.angle_gamma   90.00
#
_symmetry.space_group_name_H-M   'P 1'
#
loop_
_entity.id
_entity.type
_entity.pdbx_description
1 polymer ?
#
loop_
_entity_poly.entity_id
_entity_poly.type
_entity_poly.pdbx_seq_one_letter_code
_entity_poly.pdbx_strand_id
1 'polypeptide(L)'
;MKNTFISTLVCGLALGAAAADVTITKPYIRWLFNGFGFQNSEANFLGIMPEDFRDQRVLKTFAEISPSFSRVYTGFADQSKEQLDRFADYYDLSFRKVGTTLYAVPCAMPPLAEELDAEEYAEKVAKNLEYLIKVRNCRKIRYYCLTNELMNGDRWGWFAQKDRWELFKKFNVALFRAFRRHELDIRILASDESASPNPEATKNVYPMLDWLKANMDDYVGAYCTHWYVYGRKADDLNLWNESNVFFSNLVQRALSCKAKRYILGEFGFSPTFGKRGVMVDDVSYNIRQPERREESVLSKCEVGLAAMNQGALACVSWSFVDYPDPFVIEDGDTPEERAAYEAGKCGYRLDTKYNKWGTFRWCSTDRDYTAYAELYAMGWLAKLFRKNATVLPCTFADPMLRGGAVINPDRSVSIALVNRGPSKTVSVDCSSWKTRIDDTPAFHQPLRRYVYEVGRVPYNAFNDLQSPAGTVMAKDGAFSVSLPAKSITFLTTDYQDRMPPVVTGIQLADGKLRWTATSDPLHRYYRVYKDGKQIASTMATLLDLGGSQFTATAADAINCVPLIGGRDKRVPPVFSVKSVDKWGNVR
;
A
#
# COMPACT_ATOMS: atom_id res chain seq x y z
N MET A 1 -43.41 7.90 -4.59
CA MET A 1 -43.66 6.86 -3.56
C MET A 1 -42.42 6.82 -2.68
N LYS A 2 -42.58 7.23 -1.42
CA LYS A 2 -41.47 7.29 -0.45
C LYS A 2 -41.28 5.88 0.14
N ASN A 3 -40.18 5.22 -0.18
CA ASN A 3 -39.81 3.97 0.50
C ASN A 3 -38.97 4.30 1.73
N THR A 4 -39.66 4.31 2.86
CA THR A 4 -39.07 4.37 4.19
C THR A 4 -38.57 2.96 4.51
N PHE A 5 -37.26 2.75 4.58
CA PHE A 5 -36.67 1.51 5.12
C PHE A 5 -36.78 1.56 6.65
N ILE A 6 -37.67 0.76 7.19
CA ILE A 6 -37.81 0.53 8.62
C ILE A 6 -36.72 -0.48 9.03
N SER A 7 -35.75 -0.04 9.82
CA SER A 7 -34.84 -0.92 10.55
C SER A 7 -35.61 -1.60 11.66
N THR A 8 -36.02 -2.84 11.47
CA THR A 8 -36.61 -3.63 12.53
C THR A 8 -35.50 -4.16 13.43
N LEU A 9 -35.35 -3.55 14.58
CA LEU A 9 -34.52 -4.03 15.68
C LEU A 9 -35.19 -5.26 16.27
N VAL A 10 -34.75 -6.45 15.96
CA VAL A 10 -35.18 -7.66 16.64
C VAL A 10 -34.35 -7.81 17.91
N CYS A 11 -34.85 -7.32 19.03
CA CYS A 11 -34.34 -7.66 20.36
C CYS A 11 -34.77 -9.08 20.72
N GLY A 12 -33.89 -10.05 20.40
CA GLY A 12 -33.99 -11.40 20.97
C GLY A 12 -33.29 -11.44 22.32
N LEU A 13 -34.06 -11.53 23.39
CA LEU A 13 -33.55 -11.83 24.73
C LEU A 13 -32.95 -13.24 24.75
N ALA A 14 -31.64 -13.36 24.60
CA ALA A 14 -30.90 -14.56 24.95
C ALA A 14 -30.25 -14.35 26.31
N LEU A 15 -30.69 -15.11 27.27
CA LEU A 15 -30.19 -15.13 28.64
C LEU A 15 -28.70 -15.61 28.64
N GLY A 16 -27.80 -14.81 29.12
CA GLY A 16 -26.66 -15.25 29.92
C GLY A 16 -25.32 -15.46 29.26
N ALA A 17 -25.10 -15.23 27.97
CA ALA A 17 -23.73 -15.11 27.43
C ALA A 17 -23.34 -13.63 27.33
N ALA A 18 -22.24 -13.23 27.97
CA ALA A 18 -21.68 -11.90 27.74
C ALA A 18 -21.47 -11.72 26.24
N ALA A 19 -21.93 -10.59 25.68
CA ALA A 19 -21.73 -10.30 24.28
C ALA A 19 -20.23 -10.28 23.98
N ALA A 20 -19.81 -10.87 22.85
CA ALA A 20 -18.40 -10.85 22.44
C ALA A 20 -17.95 -9.41 22.18
N ASP A 21 -16.67 -9.11 22.50
CA ASP A 21 -16.10 -7.79 22.24
C ASP A 21 -16.03 -7.49 20.74
N VAL A 22 -15.82 -8.50 19.93
CA VAL A 22 -15.80 -8.44 18.47
C VAL A 22 -16.67 -9.56 17.90
N THR A 23 -17.61 -9.21 17.03
CA THR A 23 -18.39 -10.20 16.30
C THR A 23 -18.13 -10.05 14.80
N ILE A 24 -17.74 -11.15 14.15
CA ILE A 24 -17.50 -11.22 12.71
C ILE A 24 -18.56 -12.13 12.10
N THR A 25 -19.37 -11.59 11.21
CA THR A 25 -20.53 -12.31 10.68
C THR A 25 -20.35 -12.70 9.22
N LYS A 26 -21.16 -13.65 8.76
CA LYS A 26 -21.27 -13.99 7.36
C LYS A 26 -21.82 -12.79 6.58
N PRO A 27 -21.23 -12.41 5.43
CA PRO A 27 -21.75 -11.29 4.67
C PRO A 27 -23.13 -11.64 4.07
N TYR A 28 -24.07 -10.71 4.20
CA TYR A 28 -25.36 -10.82 3.55
C TYR A 28 -25.26 -10.54 2.04
N ILE A 29 -24.38 -9.58 1.68
CA ILE A 29 -23.99 -9.26 0.31
C ILE A 29 -22.49 -9.50 0.19
N ARG A 30 -22.09 -10.21 -0.86
CA ARG A 30 -20.68 -10.52 -1.08
C ARG A 30 -19.95 -9.34 -1.72
N TRP A 31 -19.22 -8.58 -0.91
CA TRP A 31 -18.32 -7.54 -1.40
C TRP A 31 -16.96 -8.16 -1.72
N LEU A 32 -16.49 -7.94 -2.95
CA LEU A 32 -15.15 -8.34 -3.35
C LEU A 32 -14.17 -7.19 -3.14
N PHE A 33 -13.11 -7.49 -2.44
CA PHE A 33 -11.99 -6.58 -2.22
C PHE A 33 -10.77 -7.05 -3.03
N ASN A 34 -10.16 -6.14 -3.77
CA ASN A 34 -8.98 -6.43 -4.59
C ASN A 34 -7.66 -6.11 -3.90
N GLY A 35 -7.69 -5.83 -2.62
CA GLY A 35 -6.53 -5.69 -1.77
C GLY A 35 -6.11 -4.26 -1.51
N PHE A 36 -5.20 -4.15 -0.54
CA PHE A 36 -4.44 -2.94 -0.29
C PHE A 36 -3.21 -2.90 -1.20
N GLY A 37 -2.80 -1.69 -1.52
CA GLY A 37 -1.61 -1.45 -2.30
C GLY A 37 -1.01 -0.08 -2.06
N PHE A 38 -0.11 0.32 -2.94
CA PHE A 38 0.67 1.53 -2.78
C PHE A 38 0.77 2.29 -4.09
N GLN A 39 0.94 3.61 -3.96
CA GLN A 39 1.42 4.44 -5.06
C GLN A 39 2.89 4.11 -5.30
N ASN A 40 3.21 3.76 -6.54
CA ASN A 40 4.58 3.55 -7.01
C ASN A 40 4.89 4.65 -8.04
N SER A 41 5.50 5.73 -7.57
CA SER A 41 5.81 6.90 -8.40
C SER A 41 7.17 6.80 -9.06
N GLU A 42 7.99 5.95 -8.55
CA GLU A 42 9.44 5.96 -8.68
C GLU A 42 9.92 5.67 -10.09
N ALA A 43 9.17 4.82 -10.81
CA ALA A 43 9.62 4.30 -12.11
C ALA A 43 9.70 5.34 -13.23
N ASN A 44 8.94 6.45 -13.15
CA ASN A 44 8.77 7.34 -14.29
C ASN A 44 8.85 8.83 -14.01
N PHE A 45 8.76 9.23 -12.74
CA PHE A 45 8.44 10.62 -12.45
C PHE A 45 9.65 11.54 -12.47
N LEU A 46 10.82 11.08 -12.08
CA LEU A 46 12.00 11.91 -11.89
C LEU A 46 13.24 11.45 -12.66
N GLY A 47 13.06 10.62 -13.67
CA GLY A 47 14.21 9.99 -14.29
C GLY A 47 14.95 9.07 -13.32
N ILE A 48 14.30 8.65 -12.23
CA ILE A 48 14.80 7.64 -11.33
C ILE A 48 14.93 6.36 -12.14
N MET A 49 16.14 5.92 -12.24
CA MET A 49 16.49 4.84 -13.15
C MET A 49 16.11 3.50 -12.55
N PRO A 50 15.86 2.49 -13.38
CA PRO A 50 15.71 1.11 -12.93
C PRO A 50 16.82 0.64 -12.00
N GLU A 51 17.98 1.28 -12.03
CA GLU A 51 19.08 1.01 -11.09
C GLU A 51 18.67 1.29 -9.64
N ASP A 52 17.87 2.32 -9.36
CA ASP A 52 17.43 2.64 -8.00
C ASP A 52 16.37 1.65 -7.53
N PHE A 53 15.56 1.13 -8.44
CA PHE A 53 14.65 0.00 -8.15
C PHE A 53 15.35 -1.34 -8.06
N ARG A 54 16.57 -1.43 -8.52
CA ARG A 54 17.42 -2.58 -8.26
C ARG A 54 17.94 -2.60 -6.83
N ASP A 55 17.64 -1.57 -6.02
CA ASP A 55 17.88 -1.72 -4.59
C ASP A 55 17.08 -2.91 -4.09
N GLN A 56 17.82 -3.90 -3.68
CA GLN A 56 17.26 -5.20 -3.34
C GLN A 56 16.31 -5.13 -2.14
N ARG A 57 16.46 -4.13 -1.27
CA ARG A 57 15.58 -3.93 -0.11
C ARG A 57 14.17 -3.53 -0.56
N VAL A 58 14.05 -2.62 -1.53
CA VAL A 58 12.76 -2.15 -2.06
C VAL A 58 12.05 -3.28 -2.81
N LEU A 59 12.71 -3.88 -3.79
CA LEU A 59 12.15 -4.98 -4.58
C LEU A 59 11.81 -6.21 -3.73
N LYS A 60 12.72 -6.57 -2.82
CA LYS A 60 12.53 -7.67 -1.89
C LYS A 60 11.30 -7.44 -1.01
N THR A 61 11.14 -6.24 -0.48
CA THR A 61 10.00 -5.92 0.38
C THR A 61 8.70 -5.88 -0.41
N PHE A 62 8.71 -5.35 -1.64
CA PHE A 62 7.56 -5.44 -2.52
C PHE A 62 7.14 -6.90 -2.78
N ALA A 63 8.12 -7.79 -3.03
CA ALA A 63 7.86 -9.20 -3.20
C ALA A 63 7.36 -9.89 -1.92
N GLU A 64 7.85 -9.49 -0.75
CA GLU A 64 7.44 -10.02 0.55
C GLU A 64 6.01 -9.65 0.91
N ILE A 65 5.62 -8.37 0.75
CA ILE A 65 4.25 -7.90 1.04
C ILE A 65 3.26 -8.27 -0.05
N SER A 66 3.72 -8.47 -1.29
CA SER A 66 2.92 -8.92 -2.43
C SER A 66 1.61 -8.14 -2.62
N PRO A 67 1.62 -6.80 -2.75
CA PRO A 67 0.41 -6.01 -2.82
C PRO A 67 -0.43 -6.42 -4.02
N SER A 68 -1.73 -6.58 -3.82
CA SER A 68 -2.64 -7.06 -4.88
C SER A 68 -3.04 -5.97 -5.87
N PHE A 69 -2.90 -4.71 -5.48
CA PHE A 69 -3.29 -3.55 -6.27
C PHE A 69 -2.25 -2.44 -6.11
N SER A 70 -1.98 -1.67 -7.16
CA SER A 70 -1.07 -0.52 -7.09
C SER A 70 -1.41 0.52 -8.13
N ARG A 71 -0.99 1.73 -7.87
CA ARG A 71 -1.08 2.89 -8.75
C ARG A 71 0.30 3.26 -9.25
N VAL A 72 0.40 3.72 -10.49
CA VAL A 72 1.65 4.19 -11.08
C VAL A 72 1.45 5.54 -11.77
N TYR A 73 2.40 6.45 -11.56
CA TYR A 73 2.41 7.72 -12.26
C TYR A 73 3.04 7.54 -13.65
N THR A 74 2.18 7.39 -14.65
CA THR A 74 2.59 7.40 -16.06
C THR A 74 1.38 7.61 -16.96
N GLY A 75 1.45 8.61 -17.83
CA GLY A 75 0.35 8.92 -18.77
C GLY A 75 0.39 8.12 -20.06
N PHE A 76 1.52 7.50 -20.37
CA PHE A 76 1.76 6.73 -21.61
C PHE A 76 1.56 7.49 -22.93
N ALA A 77 1.25 8.77 -22.94
CA ALA A 77 1.04 9.54 -24.17
C ALA A 77 2.36 9.87 -24.89
N ASP A 78 3.33 10.37 -24.14
CA ASP A 78 4.56 10.96 -24.70
C ASP A 78 5.83 10.16 -24.36
N GLN A 79 5.67 8.90 -23.93
CA GLN A 79 6.82 8.06 -23.63
C GLN A 79 7.47 7.50 -24.89
N SER A 80 8.80 7.63 -24.93
CA SER A 80 9.61 6.95 -25.92
C SER A 80 9.55 5.42 -25.73
N LYS A 81 9.89 4.68 -26.79
CA LYS A 81 9.98 3.21 -26.70
C LYS A 81 10.94 2.77 -25.59
N GLU A 82 12.04 3.48 -25.41
CA GLU A 82 13.01 3.19 -24.35
C GLU A 82 12.40 3.35 -22.96
N GLN A 83 11.61 4.40 -22.72
CA GLN A 83 10.91 4.60 -21.45
C GLN A 83 9.86 3.52 -21.20
N LEU A 84 9.13 3.10 -22.23
CA LEU A 84 8.19 1.98 -22.15
C LEU A 84 8.91 0.66 -21.82
N ASP A 85 10.06 0.41 -22.44
CA ASP A 85 10.87 -0.78 -22.15
C ASP A 85 11.37 -0.78 -20.71
N ARG A 86 11.85 0.36 -20.18
CA ARG A 86 12.22 0.51 -18.78
C ARG A 86 11.06 0.25 -17.82
N PHE A 87 9.88 0.79 -18.13
CA PHE A 87 8.69 0.48 -17.36
C PHE A 87 8.37 -1.01 -17.36
N ALA A 88 8.48 -1.67 -18.52
CA ALA A 88 8.23 -3.10 -18.62
C ALA A 88 9.26 -3.93 -17.84
N ASP A 89 10.53 -3.53 -17.82
CA ASP A 89 11.57 -4.19 -17.03
C ASP A 89 11.29 -4.06 -15.53
N TYR A 90 10.88 -2.87 -15.08
CA TYR A 90 10.43 -2.67 -13.71
C TYR A 90 9.18 -3.49 -13.37
N TYR A 91 8.21 -3.51 -14.29
CA TYR A 91 7.00 -4.32 -14.14
C TYR A 91 7.33 -5.81 -13.95
N ASP A 92 8.31 -6.32 -14.67
CA ASP A 92 8.74 -7.72 -14.57
C ASP A 92 9.41 -8.05 -13.24
N LEU A 93 10.22 -7.13 -12.73
CA LEU A 93 10.92 -7.31 -11.46
C LEU A 93 9.98 -7.19 -10.24
N SER A 94 8.87 -6.48 -10.36
CA SER A 94 7.97 -6.16 -9.26
C SER A 94 6.55 -6.72 -9.46
N PHE A 95 5.73 -6.04 -10.24
CA PHE A 95 4.28 -6.28 -10.34
C PHE A 95 3.93 -7.65 -10.91
N ARG A 96 4.63 -8.09 -11.97
CA ARG A 96 4.39 -9.41 -12.58
C ARG A 96 4.66 -10.53 -11.58
N LYS A 97 5.75 -10.42 -10.83
CA LYS A 97 6.21 -11.45 -9.91
C LYS A 97 5.18 -11.78 -8.83
N VAL A 98 4.44 -10.78 -8.38
CA VAL A 98 3.43 -10.96 -7.32
C VAL A 98 1.98 -10.86 -7.82
N GLY A 99 1.79 -10.54 -9.10
CA GLY A 99 0.47 -10.51 -9.72
C GLY A 99 -0.36 -9.26 -9.43
N THR A 100 0.30 -8.14 -9.09
CA THR A 100 -0.32 -6.86 -8.76
C THR A 100 -1.14 -6.30 -9.92
N THR A 101 -2.39 -5.93 -9.66
CA THR A 101 -3.22 -5.17 -10.60
C THR A 101 -2.84 -3.71 -10.55
N LEU A 102 -2.70 -3.07 -11.72
CA LEU A 102 -2.29 -1.68 -11.83
C LEU A 102 -3.39 -0.78 -12.39
N TYR A 103 -3.43 0.44 -11.87
CA TYR A 103 -3.95 1.57 -12.62
C TYR A 103 -2.86 2.63 -12.84
N ALA A 104 -2.91 3.23 -14.02
CA ALA A 104 -1.99 4.26 -14.43
C ALA A 104 -2.69 5.61 -14.46
N VAL A 105 -1.97 6.65 -14.08
CA VAL A 105 -2.42 8.04 -14.12
C VAL A 105 -1.24 8.94 -14.44
N PRO A 106 -1.37 9.93 -15.33
CA PRO A 106 -0.31 10.92 -15.54
C PRO A 106 -0.12 11.77 -14.28
N CYS A 107 1.13 11.98 -13.89
CA CYS A 107 1.44 12.89 -12.77
C CYS A 107 1.29 14.36 -13.16
N ALA A 108 1.84 14.70 -14.31
CA ALA A 108 1.57 15.99 -14.95
C ALA A 108 0.32 15.83 -15.79
N MET A 109 -0.61 16.75 -15.63
CA MET A 109 -1.76 16.80 -16.52
C MET A 109 -1.24 16.99 -17.94
N PRO A 110 -1.71 16.16 -18.91
CA PRO A 110 -1.58 16.58 -20.27
C PRO A 110 -2.14 18.02 -20.31
N PRO A 111 -1.50 18.94 -21.01
CA PRO A 111 -2.13 20.21 -21.24
C PRO A 111 -3.47 19.88 -21.93
N LEU A 112 -4.55 19.89 -21.17
CA LEU A 112 -5.88 19.87 -21.75
C LEU A 112 -6.09 21.27 -22.36
N ALA A 113 -5.22 21.59 -23.28
CA ALA A 113 -5.36 22.76 -24.10
C ALA A 113 -6.48 22.44 -25.09
N GLU A 114 -7.34 23.41 -25.35
CA GLU A 114 -8.34 23.29 -26.42
C GLU A 114 -7.70 22.92 -27.76
N GLU A 115 -6.42 23.19 -27.90
CA GLU A 115 -5.56 22.93 -29.05
C GLU A 115 -5.14 21.45 -29.18
N LEU A 116 -5.24 20.65 -28.11
CA LEU A 116 -4.86 19.23 -28.17
C LEU A 116 -6.01 18.39 -28.71
N ASP A 117 -5.74 17.63 -29.76
CA ASP A 117 -6.73 16.69 -30.30
C ASP A 117 -6.90 15.48 -29.36
N ALA A 118 -8.11 15.33 -28.84
CA ALA A 118 -8.42 14.24 -27.90
C ALA A 118 -8.31 12.84 -28.53
N GLU A 119 -8.62 12.70 -29.82
CA GLU A 119 -8.50 11.42 -30.52
C GLU A 119 -7.03 11.09 -30.79
N GLU A 120 -6.20 12.08 -31.16
CA GLU A 120 -4.76 11.89 -31.34
C GLU A 120 -4.08 11.51 -30.02
N TYR A 121 -4.42 12.21 -28.93
CA TYR A 121 -3.92 11.87 -27.58
C TYR A 121 -4.28 10.44 -27.20
N ALA A 122 -5.56 10.10 -27.34
CA ALA A 122 -6.06 8.77 -26.98
C ALA A 122 -5.41 7.66 -27.81
N GLU A 123 -5.14 7.92 -29.09
CA GLU A 123 -4.47 6.98 -29.98
C GLU A 123 -3.01 6.75 -29.56
N LYS A 124 -2.27 7.80 -29.16
CA LYS A 124 -0.92 7.67 -28.62
C LYS A 124 -0.88 6.82 -27.34
N VAL A 125 -1.79 7.11 -26.40
CA VAL A 125 -1.92 6.31 -25.16
C VAL A 125 -2.24 4.86 -25.49
N ALA A 126 -3.19 4.60 -26.38
CA ALA A 126 -3.61 3.24 -26.72
C ALA A 126 -2.50 2.45 -27.40
N LYS A 127 -1.74 3.02 -28.33
CA LYS A 127 -0.59 2.37 -28.99
C LYS A 127 0.50 1.99 -27.99
N ASN A 128 0.83 2.90 -27.06
CA ASN A 128 1.85 2.64 -26.05
C ASN A 128 1.39 1.55 -25.05
N LEU A 129 0.13 1.56 -24.65
CA LEU A 129 -0.45 0.51 -23.82
C LEU A 129 -0.57 -0.83 -24.57
N GLU A 130 -0.89 -0.81 -25.85
CA GLU A 130 -0.88 -2.01 -26.68
C GLU A 130 0.50 -2.64 -26.74
N TYR A 131 1.55 -1.83 -26.96
CA TYR A 131 2.94 -2.30 -26.92
C TYR A 131 3.26 -2.94 -25.56
N LEU A 132 2.96 -2.27 -24.46
CA LEU A 132 3.20 -2.81 -23.13
C LEU A 132 2.44 -4.10 -22.87
N ILE A 133 1.18 -4.18 -23.24
CA ILE A 133 0.29 -5.31 -22.91
C ILE A 133 0.53 -6.49 -23.86
N LYS A 134 0.57 -6.25 -25.17
CA LYS A 134 0.64 -7.32 -26.16
C LYS A 134 2.06 -7.75 -26.48
N VAL A 135 3.04 -6.81 -26.51
CA VAL A 135 4.44 -7.12 -26.82
C VAL A 135 5.24 -7.40 -25.56
N ARG A 136 5.20 -6.50 -24.55
CA ARG A 136 5.95 -6.64 -23.29
C ARG A 136 5.22 -7.46 -22.22
N ASN A 137 3.99 -7.93 -22.53
CA ASN A 137 3.17 -8.78 -21.65
C ASN A 137 2.83 -8.16 -20.27
N CYS A 138 2.66 -6.83 -20.19
CA CYS A 138 2.25 -6.11 -18.99
C CYS A 138 0.74 -6.21 -18.72
N ARG A 139 0.17 -7.42 -18.72
CA ARG A 139 -1.28 -7.71 -18.74
C ARG A 139 -2.04 -7.32 -17.46
N LYS A 140 -1.38 -6.83 -16.43
CA LYS A 140 -2.03 -6.43 -15.17
C LYS A 140 -2.36 -4.94 -15.12
N ILE A 141 -2.01 -4.16 -16.14
CA ILE A 141 -2.52 -2.80 -16.31
C ILE A 141 -4.00 -2.93 -16.67
N ARG A 142 -4.90 -2.51 -15.79
CA ARG A 142 -6.35 -2.75 -15.92
C ARG A 142 -7.19 -1.48 -15.89
N TYR A 143 -6.62 -0.40 -15.38
CA TYR A 143 -7.30 0.89 -15.28
C TYR A 143 -6.38 2.00 -15.77
N TYR A 144 -6.99 3.00 -16.35
CA TYR A 144 -6.34 4.24 -16.75
C TYR A 144 -7.17 5.42 -16.28
N CYS A 145 -6.54 6.35 -15.57
CA CYS A 145 -7.11 7.62 -15.19
C CYS A 145 -6.48 8.74 -16.03
N LEU A 146 -7.28 9.65 -16.54
CA LEU A 146 -6.78 10.75 -17.35
C LEU A 146 -6.03 11.80 -16.55
N THR A 147 -6.43 12.02 -15.30
CA THR A 147 -5.95 13.14 -14.49
C THR A 147 -5.77 12.74 -13.03
N ASN A 148 -4.84 13.42 -12.35
CA ASN A 148 -4.67 13.35 -10.92
C ASN A 148 -5.19 14.63 -10.27
N GLU A 149 -6.13 14.53 -9.33
CA GLU A 149 -6.67 15.62 -8.51
C GLU A 149 -7.06 16.88 -9.31
N LEU A 150 -7.95 16.70 -10.24
CA LEU A 150 -8.39 17.70 -11.20
C LEU A 150 -9.02 18.95 -10.54
N MET A 151 -9.68 18.77 -9.38
CA MET A 151 -10.32 19.86 -8.63
C MET A 151 -9.40 20.54 -7.61
N ASN A 152 -8.16 20.11 -7.49
CA ASN A 152 -7.21 20.73 -6.58
C ASN A 152 -6.74 22.09 -7.15
N GLY A 153 -7.67 23.04 -7.15
CA GLY A 153 -7.74 24.21 -8.01
C GLY A 153 -6.60 25.22 -7.90
N ASP A 154 -5.89 25.28 -6.76
CA ASP A 154 -4.85 26.29 -6.57
C ASP A 154 -3.54 25.93 -7.31
N ARG A 155 -3.29 24.67 -7.56
CA ARG A 155 -2.11 24.23 -8.32
C ARG A 155 -2.32 24.23 -9.83
N TRP A 156 -3.56 24.01 -10.30
CA TRP A 156 -3.82 23.68 -11.68
C TRP A 156 -4.88 24.53 -12.37
N GLY A 157 -5.56 25.43 -11.67
CA GLY A 157 -6.48 26.45 -12.24
C GLY A 157 -7.67 25.91 -13.05
N TRP A 158 -8.03 24.64 -12.88
CA TRP A 158 -8.74 23.87 -13.89
C TRP A 158 -10.27 23.87 -13.79
N PHE A 159 -10.84 23.90 -12.59
CA PHE A 159 -12.26 23.57 -12.39
C PHE A 159 -13.20 24.76 -12.15
N ALA A 160 -12.70 25.96 -12.13
CA ALA A 160 -13.57 27.13 -12.09
C ALA A 160 -14.40 27.33 -13.38
N GLN A 161 -14.13 26.56 -14.45
CA GLN A 161 -14.74 26.73 -15.77
C GLN A 161 -15.55 25.50 -16.18
N LYS A 162 -16.83 25.67 -16.49
CA LYS A 162 -17.75 24.63 -16.99
C LYS A 162 -17.22 23.87 -18.20
N ASP A 163 -16.50 24.55 -19.07
CA ASP A 163 -16.02 24.01 -20.34
C ASP A 163 -15.00 22.88 -20.17
N ARG A 164 -14.36 22.80 -19.01
CA ARG A 164 -13.34 21.78 -18.74
C ARG A 164 -13.91 20.41 -18.39
N TRP A 165 -15.10 20.34 -17.82
CA TRP A 165 -15.78 19.06 -17.61
C TRP A 165 -16.17 18.41 -18.93
N GLU A 166 -16.62 19.20 -19.89
CA GLU A 166 -16.87 18.70 -21.24
C GLU A 166 -15.57 18.27 -21.93
N LEU A 167 -14.49 19.00 -21.73
CA LEU A 167 -13.16 18.61 -22.22
C LEU A 167 -12.67 17.32 -21.57
N PHE A 168 -12.79 17.19 -20.24
CA PHE A 168 -12.50 15.96 -19.51
C PHE A 168 -13.31 14.76 -20.06
N LYS A 169 -14.60 14.95 -20.29
CA LYS A 169 -15.46 13.95 -20.91
C LYS A 169 -14.98 13.60 -22.33
N LYS A 170 -14.70 14.61 -23.17
CA LYS A 170 -14.23 14.42 -24.54
C LYS A 170 -12.99 13.51 -24.57
N PHE A 171 -11.98 13.78 -23.77
CA PHE A 171 -10.77 12.97 -23.71
C PHE A 171 -11.00 11.54 -23.18
N ASN A 172 -11.80 11.39 -22.13
CA ASN A 172 -12.11 10.06 -21.62
C ASN A 172 -12.93 9.21 -22.58
N VAL A 173 -13.85 9.82 -23.35
CA VAL A 173 -14.60 9.14 -24.40
C VAL A 173 -13.68 8.70 -25.54
N ALA A 174 -12.75 9.56 -25.96
CA ALA A 174 -11.72 9.22 -26.94
C ALA A 174 -10.83 8.05 -26.47
N LEU A 175 -10.35 8.10 -25.24
CA LEU A 175 -9.59 7.00 -24.63
C LEU A 175 -10.38 5.69 -24.60
N PHE A 176 -11.63 5.73 -24.15
CA PHE A 176 -12.50 4.54 -24.14
C PHE A 176 -12.66 3.92 -25.53
N ARG A 177 -12.86 4.76 -26.56
CA ARG A 177 -12.97 4.30 -27.95
C ARG A 177 -11.64 3.75 -28.47
N ALA A 178 -10.53 4.43 -28.19
CA ALA A 178 -9.20 3.97 -28.59
C ALA A 178 -8.86 2.61 -27.94
N PHE A 179 -9.09 2.44 -26.64
CA PHE A 179 -8.85 1.15 -25.98
C PHE A 179 -9.67 0.01 -26.61
N ARG A 180 -10.90 0.27 -27.03
CA ARG A 180 -11.71 -0.71 -27.74
C ARG A 180 -11.19 -1.02 -29.16
N ARG A 181 -10.78 0.01 -29.91
CA ARG A 181 -10.17 -0.20 -31.26
C ARG A 181 -8.90 -1.06 -31.16
N HIS A 182 -8.11 -0.85 -30.13
CA HIS A 182 -6.87 -1.61 -29.86
C HIS A 182 -7.11 -2.93 -29.10
N GLU A 183 -8.37 -3.30 -28.83
CA GLU A 183 -8.74 -4.52 -28.08
C GLU A 183 -8.05 -4.62 -26.71
N LEU A 184 -7.92 -3.50 -26.00
CA LEU A 184 -7.33 -3.42 -24.70
C LEU A 184 -8.39 -3.60 -23.60
N ASP A 185 -8.19 -4.56 -22.69
CA ASP A 185 -9.03 -4.74 -21.49
C ASP A 185 -8.62 -3.74 -20.39
N ILE A 186 -8.68 -2.46 -20.73
CA ILE A 186 -8.44 -1.33 -19.86
C ILE A 186 -9.74 -0.58 -19.61
N ARG A 187 -9.98 -0.22 -18.39
CA ARG A 187 -11.15 0.53 -17.93
C ARG A 187 -10.77 1.95 -17.56
N ILE A 188 -11.62 2.90 -17.95
CA ILE A 188 -11.47 4.28 -17.50
C ILE A 188 -11.76 4.33 -16.01
N LEU A 189 -10.84 4.91 -15.24
CA LEU A 189 -10.99 5.27 -13.85
C LEU A 189 -11.29 6.76 -13.76
N ALA A 190 -12.36 7.15 -13.10
CA ALA A 190 -12.73 8.55 -12.96
C ALA A 190 -13.16 8.85 -11.50
N SER A 191 -12.71 9.95 -10.92
CA SER A 191 -11.87 10.98 -11.49
C SER A 191 -10.50 11.10 -10.81
N ASP A 192 -10.19 10.24 -9.83
CA ASP A 192 -8.94 10.31 -9.04
C ASP A 192 -8.80 11.64 -8.30
N GLU A 193 -9.88 12.04 -7.64
CA GLU A 193 -10.06 13.37 -7.08
C GLU A 193 -9.82 13.41 -5.58
N SER A 194 -9.19 14.49 -5.11
CA SER A 194 -8.96 14.68 -3.69
C SER A 194 -10.25 14.98 -2.95
N ALA A 195 -10.53 14.18 -1.93
CA ALA A 195 -11.54 14.45 -0.93
C ALA A 195 -10.88 14.61 0.43
N SER A 196 -11.13 15.72 1.09
CA SER A 196 -10.71 15.94 2.46
C SER A 196 -11.91 15.75 3.40
N PRO A 197 -11.72 15.30 4.65
CA PRO A 197 -12.76 15.37 5.66
C PRO A 197 -13.20 16.80 5.99
N ASN A 198 -12.52 17.80 5.43
CA ASN A 198 -13.00 19.17 5.49
C ASN A 198 -14.37 19.26 4.78
N PRO A 199 -15.43 19.76 5.45
CA PRO A 199 -16.76 19.94 4.85
C PRO A 199 -16.76 20.73 3.55
N GLU A 200 -15.82 21.65 3.35
CA GLU A 200 -15.67 22.41 2.11
C GLU A 200 -15.20 21.54 0.93
N ALA A 201 -14.26 20.62 1.16
CA ALA A 201 -13.78 19.73 0.11
C ALA A 201 -14.81 18.62 -0.23
N THR A 202 -15.55 18.11 0.77
CA THR A 202 -16.62 17.13 0.54
C THR A 202 -17.79 17.71 -0.25
N LYS A 203 -18.03 19.03 -0.19
CA LYS A 203 -19.04 19.70 -1.02
C LYS A 203 -18.82 19.50 -2.51
N ASN A 204 -17.58 19.29 -2.95
CA ASN A 204 -17.26 19.17 -4.38
C ASN A 204 -17.23 17.72 -4.87
N VAL A 205 -16.83 16.75 -4.03
CA VAL A 205 -16.70 15.34 -4.45
C VAL A 205 -18.03 14.70 -4.78
N TYR A 206 -19.08 14.94 -4.00
CA TYR A 206 -20.40 14.37 -4.27
C TYR A 206 -21.04 14.92 -5.54
N PRO A 207 -21.10 16.25 -5.78
CA PRO A 207 -21.57 16.81 -7.04
C PRO A 207 -20.76 16.31 -8.25
N MET A 208 -19.46 16.13 -8.10
CA MET A 208 -18.62 15.57 -9.15
C MET A 208 -19.02 14.13 -9.50
N LEU A 209 -19.16 13.27 -8.51
CA LEU A 209 -19.59 11.89 -8.76
C LEU A 209 -20.99 11.84 -9.41
N ASP A 210 -21.90 12.72 -8.99
CA ASP A 210 -23.24 12.84 -9.58
C ASP A 210 -23.14 13.32 -11.04
N TRP A 211 -22.25 14.27 -11.35
CA TRP A 211 -21.98 14.72 -12.71
C TRP A 211 -21.37 13.61 -13.58
N LEU A 212 -20.36 12.89 -13.07
CA LEU A 212 -19.74 11.76 -13.75
C LEU A 212 -20.79 10.68 -14.08
N LYS A 213 -21.66 10.38 -13.13
CA LYS A 213 -22.77 9.46 -13.33
C LYS A 213 -23.72 9.94 -14.44
N ALA A 214 -24.10 11.21 -14.42
CA ALA A 214 -25.03 11.76 -15.40
C ALA A 214 -24.45 11.83 -16.83
N ASN A 215 -23.13 12.04 -16.96
CA ASN A 215 -22.50 12.36 -18.24
C ASN A 215 -21.56 11.29 -18.77
N MET A 216 -21.02 10.39 -17.94
CA MET A 216 -19.95 9.47 -18.31
C MET A 216 -20.18 8.02 -17.89
N ASP A 217 -21.31 7.66 -17.31
CA ASP A 217 -21.58 6.33 -16.74
C ASP A 217 -21.42 5.17 -17.76
N ASP A 218 -21.57 5.44 -19.05
CA ASP A 218 -21.34 4.45 -20.11
C ASP A 218 -19.87 4.14 -20.38
N TYR A 219 -18.99 5.02 -19.96
CA TYR A 219 -17.55 4.96 -20.27
C TYR A 219 -16.71 4.60 -19.06
N VAL A 220 -17.17 4.92 -17.85
CA VAL A 220 -16.43 4.73 -16.60
C VAL A 220 -16.45 3.27 -16.15
N GLY A 221 -15.29 2.71 -15.89
CA GLY A 221 -15.13 1.34 -15.39
C GLY A 221 -14.98 1.24 -13.87
N ALA A 222 -14.59 2.33 -13.21
CA ALA A 222 -14.60 2.48 -11.76
C ALA A 222 -14.54 3.96 -11.38
N TYR A 223 -15.13 4.30 -10.23
CA TYR A 223 -15.04 5.64 -9.64
C TYR A 223 -13.92 5.66 -8.62
N CYS A 224 -13.21 6.78 -8.53
CA CYS A 224 -12.03 6.91 -7.69
C CYS A 224 -11.99 8.25 -6.99
N THR A 225 -11.60 8.24 -5.72
CA THR A 225 -11.27 9.47 -4.98
C THR A 225 -10.06 9.24 -4.09
N HIS A 226 -9.47 10.34 -3.62
CA HIS A 226 -8.44 10.34 -2.60
C HIS A 226 -9.03 10.74 -1.25
N TRP A 227 -8.38 10.30 -0.18
CA TRP A 227 -8.78 10.67 1.17
C TRP A 227 -7.55 10.91 2.04
N TYR A 228 -7.28 12.17 2.30
CA TYR A 228 -6.23 12.57 3.22
C TYR A 228 -6.83 13.16 4.49
N VAL A 229 -6.36 12.66 5.61
CA VAL A 229 -6.73 13.21 6.91
C VAL A 229 -5.78 14.33 7.25
N TYR A 230 -6.26 15.55 7.09
CA TYR A 230 -5.51 16.76 7.40
C TYR A 230 -5.92 17.33 8.75
N GLY A 231 -4.97 17.87 9.51
CA GLY A 231 -5.24 18.67 10.69
C GLY A 231 -5.83 17.94 11.89
N ARG A 232 -5.77 16.63 11.89
CA ARG A 232 -6.29 15.82 12.98
C ARG A 232 -5.17 15.23 13.82
N LYS A 233 -5.45 15.04 15.10
CA LYS A 233 -4.56 14.32 15.99
C LYS A 233 -4.51 12.84 15.60
N ALA A 234 -3.36 12.22 15.76
CA ALA A 234 -3.19 10.78 15.50
C ALA A 234 -4.09 9.89 16.40
N ASP A 235 -4.54 10.42 17.54
CA ASP A 235 -5.41 9.78 18.50
C ASP A 235 -6.89 10.18 18.38
N ASP A 236 -7.29 10.84 17.28
CA ASP A 236 -8.67 11.24 17.06
C ASP A 236 -9.60 10.03 16.88
N LEU A 237 -10.37 9.76 17.91
CA LEU A 237 -11.27 8.61 17.94
C LEU A 237 -12.50 8.75 17.01
N ASN A 238 -12.82 9.97 16.58
CA ASN A 238 -13.96 10.20 15.66
C ASN A 238 -13.61 9.84 14.21
N LEU A 239 -12.34 9.79 13.87
CA LEU A 239 -11.87 9.50 12.52
C LEU A 239 -12.48 8.21 11.94
N TRP A 240 -12.58 7.17 12.73
CA TRP A 240 -13.17 5.90 12.31
C TRP A 240 -14.64 6.05 11.87
N ASN A 241 -15.46 6.70 12.68
CA ASN A 241 -16.87 6.88 12.39
C ASN A 241 -17.08 7.78 11.17
N GLU A 242 -16.34 8.88 11.09
CA GLU A 242 -16.40 9.80 9.95
C GLU A 242 -15.95 9.15 8.66
N SER A 243 -14.87 8.37 8.69
CA SER A 243 -14.41 7.60 7.54
C SER A 243 -15.47 6.60 7.07
N ASN A 244 -16.11 5.87 7.98
CA ASN A 244 -17.18 4.94 7.63
C ASN A 244 -18.37 5.66 6.98
N VAL A 245 -18.80 6.80 7.50
CA VAL A 245 -19.91 7.60 6.92
C VAL A 245 -19.51 8.11 5.54
N PHE A 246 -18.31 8.66 5.41
CA PHE A 246 -17.81 9.19 4.14
C PHE A 246 -17.75 8.13 3.06
N PHE A 247 -17.09 7.00 3.34
CA PHE A 247 -16.95 5.93 2.36
C PHE A 247 -18.27 5.24 2.05
N SER A 248 -19.17 5.09 3.03
CA SER A 248 -20.51 4.60 2.76
C SER A 248 -21.25 5.45 1.72
N ASN A 249 -21.19 6.77 1.85
CA ASN A 249 -21.79 7.69 0.89
C ASN A 249 -21.17 7.60 -0.50
N LEU A 250 -19.82 7.50 -0.60
CA LEU A 250 -19.14 7.38 -1.88
C LEU A 250 -19.44 6.05 -2.56
N VAL A 251 -19.36 4.96 -1.83
CA VAL A 251 -19.62 3.61 -2.35
C VAL A 251 -21.07 3.49 -2.82
N GLN A 252 -22.05 3.99 -2.06
CA GLN A 252 -23.44 3.97 -2.48
C GLN A 252 -23.68 4.73 -3.79
N ARG A 253 -23.01 5.88 -3.99
CA ARG A 253 -23.07 6.59 -5.26
C ARG A 253 -22.46 5.76 -6.39
N ALA A 254 -21.29 5.19 -6.19
CA ALA A 254 -20.64 4.34 -7.19
C ALA A 254 -21.47 3.08 -7.53
N LEU A 255 -22.14 2.48 -6.54
CA LEU A 255 -23.02 1.34 -6.74
C LEU A 255 -24.30 1.67 -7.53
N SER A 256 -24.72 2.92 -7.50
CA SER A 256 -25.85 3.40 -8.29
C SER A 256 -25.49 3.62 -9.77
N CYS A 257 -24.20 3.49 -10.14
CA CYS A 257 -23.66 3.61 -11.48
C CYS A 257 -23.53 2.25 -12.16
N LYS A 258 -23.37 2.23 -13.49
CA LYS A 258 -23.23 0.98 -14.28
C LYS A 258 -22.00 0.18 -13.88
N ALA A 259 -20.88 0.85 -13.64
CA ALA A 259 -19.63 0.19 -13.23
C ALA A 259 -19.72 -0.51 -11.87
N LYS A 260 -20.53 0.00 -10.95
CA LYS A 260 -20.71 -0.50 -9.57
C LYS A 260 -19.38 -0.75 -8.83
N ARG A 261 -18.39 0.14 -9.02
CA ARG A 261 -17.05 0.00 -8.47
C ARG A 261 -16.55 1.33 -7.94
N TYR A 262 -15.98 1.28 -6.76
CA TYR A 262 -15.29 2.40 -6.14
C TYR A 262 -13.90 1.97 -5.71
N ILE A 263 -12.90 2.79 -5.98
CA ILE A 263 -11.50 2.60 -5.59
C ILE A 263 -11.08 3.82 -4.76
N LEU A 264 -10.47 3.58 -3.61
CA LEU A 264 -9.75 4.61 -2.86
C LEU A 264 -8.35 4.73 -3.48
N GLY A 265 -8.17 5.70 -4.38
CA GLY A 265 -7.01 5.82 -5.26
C GLY A 265 -5.75 6.33 -4.56
N GLU A 266 -5.94 7.18 -3.58
CA GLU A 266 -4.91 7.57 -2.63
C GLU A 266 -5.52 7.73 -1.24
N PHE A 267 -4.77 7.33 -0.23
CA PHE A 267 -5.07 7.73 1.13
C PHE A 267 -3.81 7.83 1.97
N GLY A 268 -3.88 8.74 2.92
CA GLY A 268 -2.79 8.99 3.82
C GLY A 268 -3.26 9.74 5.04
N PHE A 269 -2.44 9.70 6.07
CA PHE A 269 -2.57 10.59 7.20
C PHE A 269 -1.52 11.67 7.01
N SER A 270 -1.95 12.87 6.65
CA SER A 270 -1.06 14.00 6.50
C SER A 270 -1.07 14.84 7.75
N PRO A 271 0.09 15.21 8.24
CA PRO A 271 0.17 16.37 9.09
C PRO A 271 -0.34 17.56 8.27
N THR A 272 -1.05 18.45 8.91
CA THR A 272 -1.63 19.61 8.25
C THR A 272 -0.59 20.35 7.44
N PHE A 273 -0.88 20.53 6.18
CA PHE A 273 -0.34 21.66 5.46
C PHE A 273 -1.05 22.93 5.97
N GLY A 274 -0.50 23.57 6.98
CA GLY A 274 -0.73 24.99 7.16
C GLY A 274 -0.28 25.72 5.89
N LYS A 275 -0.71 26.94 5.67
CA LYS A 275 -0.23 27.76 4.56
C LYS A 275 1.27 27.57 4.40
N ARG A 276 1.67 26.94 3.28
CA ARG A 276 3.05 26.61 2.93
C ARG A 276 3.95 26.34 4.13
N GLY A 277 3.96 25.10 4.57
CA GLY A 277 5.03 24.62 5.42
C GLY A 277 5.00 24.99 6.91
N VAL A 278 4.01 25.71 7.40
CA VAL A 278 3.84 25.86 8.84
C VAL A 278 3.10 24.64 9.37
N MET A 279 3.82 23.76 10.04
CA MET A 279 3.23 22.66 10.79
C MET A 279 2.40 23.26 11.93
N VAL A 280 1.12 22.92 11.98
CA VAL A 280 0.33 23.18 13.17
C VAL A 280 0.82 22.18 14.24
N ASP A 281 1.27 22.68 15.37
CA ASP A 281 2.13 22.03 16.36
C ASP A 281 1.71 20.67 16.89
N ASP A 282 0.49 20.23 16.62
CA ASP A 282 -0.08 19.06 17.28
C ASP A 282 -0.23 17.81 16.41
N VAL A 283 0.03 17.88 15.11
CA VAL A 283 -0.24 16.78 14.19
C VAL A 283 0.99 16.39 13.39
N SER A 284 2.12 16.83 13.86
CA SER A 284 3.35 16.70 13.13
C SER A 284 3.77 15.24 12.98
N TYR A 285 4.00 14.85 11.74
CA TYR A 285 5.02 13.88 11.38
C TYR A 285 6.38 14.38 11.88
N ASN A 286 6.47 14.74 13.13
CA ASN A 286 7.73 15.19 13.65
C ASN A 286 8.62 13.98 13.84
N ILE A 287 9.65 13.84 13.03
CA ILE A 287 10.72 12.85 13.22
C ILE A 287 11.29 12.92 14.63
N ARG A 288 11.31 14.10 15.22
CA ARG A 288 11.74 14.28 16.60
C ARG A 288 10.82 13.60 17.62
N GLN A 289 9.67 13.07 17.17
CA GLN A 289 8.73 12.30 17.98
C GLN A 289 8.26 11.06 17.22
N PRO A 290 9.10 10.02 17.13
CA PRO A 290 8.79 8.80 16.39
C PRO A 290 7.48 8.14 16.80
N GLU A 291 7.11 8.22 18.08
CA GLU A 291 5.87 7.63 18.60
C GLU A 291 4.62 8.24 17.98
N ARG A 292 4.62 9.56 17.72
CA ARG A 292 3.48 10.22 17.03
C ARG A 292 3.32 9.74 15.59
N ARG A 293 4.44 9.52 14.90
CA ARG A 293 4.41 8.93 13.58
C ARG A 293 3.89 7.51 13.61
N GLU A 294 4.35 6.71 14.55
CA GLU A 294 3.89 5.34 14.74
C GLU A 294 2.38 5.29 15.04
N GLU A 295 1.88 6.23 15.84
CA GLU A 295 0.45 6.34 16.13
C GLU A 295 -0.37 6.76 14.88
N SER A 296 0.17 7.61 14.02
CA SER A 296 -0.45 8.01 12.76
C SER A 296 -0.67 6.83 11.81
N VAL A 297 0.16 5.81 11.89
CA VAL A 297 0.01 4.58 11.12
C VAL A 297 -1.28 3.84 11.49
N LEU A 298 -1.67 3.86 12.77
CA LEU A 298 -2.96 3.30 13.19
C LEU A 298 -4.12 4.00 12.49
N SER A 299 -4.09 5.34 12.46
CA SER A 299 -5.10 6.16 11.79
C SER A 299 -5.18 5.87 10.30
N LYS A 300 -4.03 5.74 9.65
CA LYS A 300 -3.95 5.37 8.23
C LYS A 300 -4.57 3.99 7.96
N CYS A 301 -4.26 3.01 8.79
CA CYS A 301 -4.85 1.67 8.69
C CYS A 301 -6.37 1.69 8.92
N GLU A 302 -6.85 2.48 9.87
CA GLU A 302 -8.29 2.64 10.12
C GLU A 302 -9.03 3.21 8.91
N VAL A 303 -8.47 4.22 8.25
CA VAL A 303 -9.04 4.79 7.01
C VAL A 303 -9.17 3.71 5.93
N GLY A 304 -8.10 2.95 5.69
CA GLY A 304 -8.14 1.87 4.71
C GLY A 304 -9.15 0.76 5.05
N LEU A 305 -9.20 0.35 6.32
CA LEU A 305 -10.15 -0.66 6.79
C LEU A 305 -11.60 -0.17 6.73
N ALA A 306 -11.85 1.11 7.05
CA ALA A 306 -13.17 1.71 6.91
C ALA A 306 -13.64 1.70 5.45
N ALA A 307 -12.78 2.11 4.52
CA ALA A 307 -13.10 2.08 3.09
C ALA A 307 -13.41 0.64 2.60
N MET A 308 -12.60 -0.33 2.98
CA MET A 308 -12.83 -1.75 2.66
C MET A 308 -14.18 -2.24 3.22
N ASN A 309 -14.46 -1.95 4.49
CA ASN A 309 -15.70 -2.37 5.15
C ASN A 309 -16.94 -1.75 4.50
N GLN A 310 -16.84 -0.56 3.93
CA GLN A 310 -17.92 0.11 3.21
C GLN A 310 -18.05 -0.34 1.74
N GLY A 311 -17.16 -1.20 1.26
CA GLY A 311 -17.26 -1.81 -0.07
C GLY A 311 -16.36 -1.20 -1.14
N ALA A 312 -15.29 -0.49 -0.76
CA ALA A 312 -14.24 -0.13 -1.71
C ALA A 312 -13.66 -1.38 -2.35
N LEU A 313 -13.47 -1.35 -3.68
CA LEU A 313 -12.88 -2.45 -4.43
C LEU A 313 -11.39 -2.65 -4.14
N ALA A 314 -10.67 -1.56 -3.93
CA ALA A 314 -9.25 -1.54 -3.58
C ALA A 314 -8.90 -0.23 -2.88
N CYS A 315 -7.81 -0.24 -2.11
CA CYS A 315 -7.31 0.94 -1.42
C CYS A 315 -5.81 1.09 -1.67
N VAL A 316 -5.38 2.28 -2.10
CA VAL A 316 -3.98 2.57 -2.45
C VAL A 316 -3.41 3.59 -1.46
N SER A 317 -2.46 3.15 -0.67
CA SER A 317 -1.74 4.02 0.27
C SER A 317 -0.76 4.92 -0.48
N TRP A 318 -0.70 6.18 -0.16
CA TRP A 318 0.34 7.10 -0.57
C TRP A 318 1.45 7.11 0.48
N SER A 319 2.69 6.70 0.18
CA SER A 319 3.19 6.03 -1.02
C SER A 319 4.09 4.83 -0.61
N PHE A 320 4.62 4.06 -1.59
CA PHE A 320 5.52 2.94 -1.29
C PHE A 320 6.91 3.43 -0.86
N VAL A 321 7.47 4.38 -1.60
CA VAL A 321 8.73 5.05 -1.28
C VAL A 321 8.46 6.55 -1.15
N ASP A 322 9.22 7.25 -0.34
CA ASP A 322 9.14 8.70 -0.24
C ASP A 322 9.21 9.35 -1.62
N TYR A 323 8.45 10.41 -1.76
CA TYR A 323 8.43 11.16 -2.99
C TYR A 323 9.57 12.18 -2.99
N PRO A 324 10.45 12.15 -3.99
CA PRO A 324 11.45 13.17 -4.15
C PRO A 324 10.79 14.45 -4.68
N ASP A 325 10.40 15.36 -3.80
CA ASP A 325 9.98 16.68 -4.23
C ASP A 325 11.13 17.41 -4.95
N PRO A 326 10.84 18.12 -6.04
CA PRO A 326 11.81 19.04 -6.59
C PRO A 326 12.19 20.02 -5.50
N PHE A 327 13.46 20.08 -5.20
CA PHE A 327 14.00 20.85 -4.10
C PHE A 327 13.68 22.31 -4.26
N VAL A 328 13.00 22.89 -3.30
CA VAL A 328 12.78 24.33 -3.18
C VAL A 328 13.35 24.74 -1.82
N ILE A 329 14.35 25.61 -1.84
CA ILE A 329 14.79 26.31 -0.63
C ILE A 329 13.63 27.22 -0.22
N GLU A 330 13.18 27.08 1.03
CA GLU A 330 12.05 27.84 1.55
C GLU A 330 12.52 28.89 2.55
N ASP A 331 11.73 29.98 2.65
CA ASP A 331 11.89 30.95 3.71
C ASP A 331 11.61 30.26 5.06
N GLY A 332 12.64 30.15 5.89
CA GLY A 332 12.58 29.46 7.17
C GLY A 332 13.43 28.19 7.26
N ASP A 333 14.04 27.75 6.14
CA ASP A 333 15.06 26.71 6.19
C ASP A 333 16.27 27.18 7.01
N THR A 334 16.78 26.32 7.89
CA THR A 334 17.98 26.62 8.66
C THR A 334 19.22 26.72 7.76
N PRO A 335 20.30 27.38 8.21
CA PRO A 335 21.55 27.40 7.45
C PRO A 335 22.11 26.01 7.13
N GLU A 336 21.94 25.05 8.05
CA GLU A 336 22.36 23.66 7.89
C GLU A 336 21.53 22.95 6.83
N GLU A 337 20.22 23.18 6.78
CA GLU A 337 19.33 22.64 5.77
C GLU A 337 19.66 23.19 4.38
N ARG A 338 19.93 24.49 4.27
CA ARG A 338 20.36 25.14 3.04
C ARG A 338 21.72 24.59 2.54
N ALA A 339 22.68 24.47 3.46
CA ALA A 339 23.99 23.93 3.13
C ALA A 339 23.92 22.45 2.68
N ALA A 340 23.07 21.63 3.31
CA ALA A 340 22.85 20.26 2.90
C ALA A 340 22.17 20.16 1.53
N TYR A 341 21.22 21.04 1.25
CA TYR A 341 20.60 21.16 -0.06
C TYR A 341 21.60 21.54 -1.15
N GLU A 342 22.39 22.59 -0.92
CA GLU A 342 23.42 23.06 -1.85
C GLU A 342 24.50 22.00 -2.10
N ALA A 343 24.80 21.19 -1.09
CA ALA A 343 25.69 20.04 -1.21
C ALA A 343 25.08 18.85 -1.98
N GLY A 344 23.83 18.96 -2.44
CA GLY A 344 23.12 17.89 -3.16
C GLY A 344 22.82 16.67 -2.29
N LYS A 345 22.81 16.81 -0.97
CA LYS A 345 22.50 15.72 -0.04
C LYS A 345 21.01 15.51 0.03
N CYS A 346 20.55 14.41 -0.53
CA CYS A 346 19.19 13.97 -0.39
C CYS A 346 18.90 13.57 1.07
N GLY A 347 17.69 13.84 1.53
CA GLY A 347 17.28 13.45 2.88
C GLY A 347 17.64 14.44 3.99
N TYR A 348 18.26 15.56 3.68
CA TYR A 348 18.49 16.59 4.68
C TYR A 348 17.19 17.17 5.24
N ARG A 349 16.12 17.17 4.43
CA ARG A 349 14.76 17.52 4.87
C ARG A 349 14.03 16.40 5.60
N LEU A 350 14.72 15.38 6.03
CA LEU A 350 14.12 14.29 6.81
C LEU A 350 13.48 14.76 8.10
N ASP A 351 13.99 15.85 8.64
CA ASP A 351 13.47 16.51 9.83
C ASP A 351 12.45 17.59 9.51
N THR A 352 12.28 17.90 8.24
CA THR A 352 11.37 18.93 7.77
C THR A 352 10.16 18.35 7.04
N LYS A 353 9.21 19.09 6.87
CA LYS A 353 7.79 19.05 6.62
C LYS A 353 7.27 18.21 5.45
N TYR A 354 8.07 17.78 4.47
CA TYR A 354 7.52 17.50 3.14
C TYR A 354 7.59 16.07 2.60
N ASN A 355 8.55 15.24 2.97
CA ASN A 355 8.89 14.06 2.16
C ASN A 355 8.67 12.69 2.81
N LYS A 356 7.78 12.57 3.81
CA LYS A 356 7.66 11.34 4.62
C LYS A 356 6.32 10.63 4.48
N TRP A 357 5.89 10.50 3.28
CA TRP A 357 4.65 9.83 2.92
C TRP A 357 4.84 8.34 2.67
N GLY A 358 6.08 7.94 2.38
CA GLY A 358 6.42 6.61 1.95
C GLY A 358 6.45 5.58 3.08
N THR A 359 6.42 4.33 2.65
CA THR A 359 6.71 3.18 3.50
C THR A 359 8.22 3.06 3.76
N PHE A 360 9.03 3.63 2.86
CA PHE A 360 10.49 3.69 2.94
C PHE A 360 10.97 5.11 2.76
N ARG A 361 12.04 5.42 3.50
CA ARG A 361 12.88 6.54 3.19
C ARG A 361 13.50 6.36 1.80
N TRP A 362 13.47 7.42 1.01
CA TRP A 362 14.23 7.47 -0.22
C TRP A 362 15.28 8.58 -0.16
N CYS A 363 16.48 8.28 -0.64
CA CYS A 363 17.53 9.25 -0.81
C CYS A 363 18.37 8.89 -2.02
N SER A 364 18.52 9.83 -2.96
CA SER A 364 19.25 9.61 -4.20
C SER A 364 20.76 9.54 -4.01
N THR A 365 21.28 10.14 -2.94
CA THR A 365 22.73 10.23 -2.70
C THR A 365 23.26 9.07 -1.88
N ASP A 366 22.60 8.70 -0.79
CA ASP A 366 23.03 7.64 0.12
C ASP A 366 22.32 6.31 -0.10
N ARG A 367 21.27 6.31 -0.94
CA ARG A 367 20.41 5.15 -1.25
C ARG A 367 19.89 4.45 0.01
N ASP A 368 19.60 5.24 1.02
CA ASP A 368 19.06 4.73 2.27
C ASP A 368 17.56 4.48 2.14
N TYR A 369 17.19 3.21 1.96
CA TYR A 369 15.80 2.75 1.92
C TYR A 369 15.39 2.13 3.25
N THR A 370 15.68 2.79 4.35
CA THR A 370 15.20 2.34 5.66
C THR A 370 13.68 2.39 5.72
N ALA A 371 13.07 1.32 6.18
CA ALA A 371 11.63 1.27 6.34
C ALA A 371 11.16 2.15 7.49
N TYR A 372 10.03 2.79 7.27
CA TYR A 372 9.28 3.47 8.32
C TYR A 372 8.30 2.51 9.02
N ALA A 373 7.70 2.95 10.11
CA ALA A 373 6.71 2.21 10.87
C ALA A 373 5.55 1.68 10.00
N GLU A 374 5.20 2.42 8.96
CA GLU A 374 4.13 2.05 8.02
C GLU A 374 4.32 0.68 7.37
N LEU A 375 5.57 0.28 7.09
CA LEU A 375 5.81 -1.06 6.53
C LEU A 375 5.22 -2.15 7.40
N TYR A 376 5.38 -2.02 8.71
CA TYR A 376 5.04 -3.06 9.68
C TYR A 376 3.55 -3.14 10.03
N ALA A 377 2.74 -2.26 9.45
CA ALA A 377 1.29 -2.30 9.54
C ALA A 377 0.62 -2.36 8.17
N MET A 378 0.85 -1.35 7.30
CA MET A 378 0.29 -1.33 5.95
C MET A 378 0.82 -2.49 5.08
N GLY A 379 2.06 -2.90 5.29
CA GLY A 379 2.63 -4.08 4.64
C GLY A 379 1.85 -5.37 4.96
N TRP A 380 1.45 -5.54 6.22
CA TRP A 380 0.60 -6.67 6.61
C TRP A 380 -0.82 -6.58 6.06
N LEU A 381 -1.43 -5.39 6.01
CA LEU A 381 -2.71 -5.23 5.32
C LEU A 381 -2.60 -5.63 3.85
N ALA A 382 -1.57 -5.16 3.15
CA ALA A 382 -1.36 -5.50 1.74
C ALA A 382 -1.11 -7.00 1.52
N LYS A 383 -0.36 -7.64 2.42
CA LYS A 383 -0.02 -9.07 2.36
C LYS A 383 -1.21 -9.98 2.61
N LEU A 384 -2.03 -9.66 3.61
CA LEU A 384 -3.04 -10.58 4.14
C LEU A 384 -4.43 -10.39 3.55
N PHE A 385 -4.74 -9.17 3.07
CA PHE A 385 -6.04 -8.84 2.47
C PHE A 385 -5.91 -8.85 0.96
N ARG A 386 -6.10 -10.02 0.36
CA ARG A 386 -5.69 -10.29 -1.01
C ARG A 386 -6.78 -9.97 -2.04
N LYS A 387 -6.38 -9.97 -3.30
CA LYS A 387 -7.28 -9.79 -4.44
C LYS A 387 -8.42 -10.82 -4.44
N ASN A 388 -9.62 -10.35 -4.73
CA ASN A 388 -10.87 -11.12 -4.75
C ASN A 388 -11.25 -11.70 -3.37
N ALA A 389 -10.74 -11.13 -2.29
CA ALA A 389 -11.19 -11.48 -0.96
C ALA A 389 -12.65 -11.05 -0.75
N THR A 390 -13.38 -11.82 0.03
CA THR A 390 -14.74 -11.46 0.47
C THR A 390 -14.65 -10.74 1.80
N VAL A 391 -15.13 -9.50 1.87
CA VAL A 391 -15.18 -8.70 3.09
C VAL A 391 -16.27 -9.24 4.02
N LEU A 392 -15.96 -9.29 5.30
CA LEU A 392 -16.84 -9.79 6.36
C LEU A 392 -17.29 -8.63 7.26
N PRO A 393 -18.58 -8.55 7.56
CA PRO A 393 -19.07 -7.56 8.51
C PRO A 393 -18.48 -7.79 9.90
N CYS A 394 -17.94 -6.74 10.50
CA CYS A 394 -17.40 -6.72 11.85
C CYS A 394 -18.14 -5.72 12.70
N THR A 395 -18.52 -6.12 13.92
CA THR A 395 -19.08 -5.23 14.94
C THR A 395 -18.19 -5.25 16.18
N PHE A 396 -18.08 -4.12 16.85
CA PHE A 396 -17.20 -3.91 17.99
C PHE A 396 -18.05 -3.35 19.15
N ALA A 397 -17.98 -4.01 20.31
CA ALA A 397 -18.71 -3.58 21.51
C ALA A 397 -18.06 -2.35 22.17
N ASP A 398 -16.73 -2.20 21.99
CA ASP A 398 -15.94 -1.11 22.54
C ASP A 398 -15.55 -0.11 21.42
N PRO A 399 -15.82 1.20 21.57
CA PRO A 399 -15.43 2.21 20.58
C PRO A 399 -13.91 2.36 20.39
N MET A 400 -13.11 1.83 21.33
CA MET A 400 -11.65 1.78 21.18
C MET A 400 -11.18 0.61 20.31
N LEU A 401 -12.07 -0.33 19.99
CA LEU A 401 -11.79 -1.45 19.08
C LEU A 401 -12.33 -1.15 17.68
N ARG A 402 -11.55 -1.45 16.68
CA ARG A 402 -11.87 -1.27 15.27
C ARG A 402 -11.21 -2.35 14.45
N GLY A 403 -11.56 -2.46 13.19
CA GLY A 403 -10.88 -3.43 12.34
C GLY A 403 -11.69 -3.87 11.14
N GLY A 404 -11.25 -4.98 10.57
CA GLY A 404 -11.91 -5.61 9.44
C GLY A 404 -11.44 -7.04 9.25
N ALA A 405 -12.21 -7.81 8.51
CA ALA A 405 -11.91 -9.20 8.24
C ALA A 405 -12.29 -9.58 6.81
N VAL A 406 -11.56 -10.55 6.26
CA VAL A 406 -11.82 -11.08 4.93
C VAL A 406 -11.65 -12.60 4.89
N ILE A 407 -12.35 -13.23 3.93
CA ILE A 407 -12.01 -14.57 3.43
C ILE A 407 -11.31 -14.38 2.09
N ASN A 408 -10.08 -14.83 2.00
CA ASN A 408 -9.30 -14.83 0.76
C ASN A 408 -9.81 -15.92 -0.21
N PRO A 409 -9.45 -15.86 -1.52
CA PRO A 409 -9.93 -16.83 -2.51
C PRO A 409 -9.55 -18.29 -2.23
N ASP A 410 -8.45 -18.51 -1.52
CA ASP A 410 -8.02 -19.85 -1.08
C ASP A 410 -8.66 -20.29 0.23
N ARG A 411 -9.69 -19.57 0.67
CA ARG A 411 -10.45 -19.77 1.92
C ARG A 411 -9.68 -19.47 3.20
N SER A 412 -8.46 -18.94 3.12
CA SER A 412 -7.80 -18.41 4.30
C SER A 412 -8.54 -17.19 4.85
N VAL A 413 -8.54 -17.07 6.16
CA VAL A 413 -9.13 -15.92 6.87
C VAL A 413 -8.03 -14.96 7.25
N SER A 414 -8.28 -13.67 7.12
CA SER A 414 -7.42 -12.61 7.64
C SER A 414 -8.26 -11.58 8.39
N ILE A 415 -7.82 -11.24 9.59
CA ILE A 415 -8.48 -10.31 10.51
C ILE A 415 -7.46 -9.28 10.94
N ALA A 416 -7.82 -8.00 10.95
CA ALA A 416 -7.04 -6.91 11.53
C ALA A 416 -7.86 -6.27 12.65
N LEU A 417 -7.31 -6.26 13.87
CA LEU A 417 -7.93 -5.63 15.05
C LEU A 417 -7.07 -4.48 15.53
N VAL A 418 -7.61 -3.27 15.50
CA VAL A 418 -6.98 -2.06 16.01
C VAL A 418 -7.47 -1.81 17.43
N ASN A 419 -6.55 -1.68 18.37
CA ASN A 419 -6.83 -1.29 19.74
C ASN A 419 -6.26 0.12 19.99
N ARG A 420 -7.13 1.10 20.19
CA ARG A 420 -6.74 2.48 20.55
C ARG A 420 -6.64 2.69 22.05
N GLY A 421 -7.17 1.78 22.84
CA GLY A 421 -7.19 1.83 24.29
C GLY A 421 -5.98 1.15 24.95
N PRO A 422 -6.06 0.92 26.26
CA PRO A 422 -5.07 0.15 27.01
C PRO A 422 -5.02 -1.31 26.53
N SER A 423 -3.96 -2.02 26.91
CA SER A 423 -3.83 -3.46 26.66
C SER A 423 -5.01 -4.22 27.26
N LYS A 424 -5.60 -5.13 26.49
CA LYS A 424 -6.73 -5.96 26.94
C LYS A 424 -6.78 -7.29 26.18
N THR A 425 -7.45 -8.25 26.77
CA THR A 425 -7.86 -9.48 26.08
C THR A 425 -9.30 -9.30 25.61
N VAL A 426 -9.53 -9.60 24.36
CA VAL A 426 -10.86 -9.51 23.73
C VAL A 426 -11.34 -10.88 23.29
N SER A 427 -12.65 -11.09 23.40
CA SER A 427 -13.36 -12.23 22.84
C SER A 427 -13.81 -11.91 21.41
N VAL A 428 -13.56 -12.85 20.49
CA VAL A 428 -13.95 -12.74 19.07
C VAL A 428 -14.91 -13.87 18.76
N ASP A 429 -16.11 -13.55 18.30
CA ASP A 429 -17.13 -14.51 17.86
C ASP A 429 -17.22 -14.52 16.33
N CYS A 430 -16.94 -15.68 15.75
CA CYS A 430 -17.11 -16.01 14.35
C CYS A 430 -18.07 -17.21 14.17
N SER A 431 -18.87 -17.55 15.17
CA SER A 431 -19.69 -18.77 15.21
C SER A 431 -20.74 -18.82 14.10
N SER A 432 -21.19 -17.68 13.58
CA SER A 432 -22.13 -17.61 12.46
C SER A 432 -21.63 -18.28 11.18
N TRP A 433 -20.35 -18.64 11.09
CA TRP A 433 -19.75 -19.31 9.93
C TRP A 433 -19.91 -20.83 9.95
N LYS A 434 -20.44 -21.40 11.02
CA LYS A 434 -20.64 -22.84 11.15
C LYS A 434 -21.65 -23.44 10.17
N THR A 435 -22.39 -22.64 9.42
CA THR A 435 -23.47 -23.13 8.58
C THR A 435 -23.16 -23.11 7.08
N ARG A 436 -22.88 -24.31 6.54
CA ARG A 436 -23.28 -24.81 5.22
C ARG A 436 -22.93 -24.01 3.96
N ILE A 437 -21.69 -23.63 3.72
CA ILE A 437 -21.22 -23.54 2.34
C ILE A 437 -19.85 -24.22 2.32
N ASP A 438 -19.83 -25.46 1.84
CA ASP A 438 -18.70 -26.36 1.78
C ASP A 438 -18.07 -26.71 3.14
N ASP A 439 -17.99 -27.97 3.46
CA ASP A 439 -17.59 -28.58 4.74
C ASP A 439 -16.15 -28.29 5.21
N THR A 440 -15.51 -27.27 4.70
CA THR A 440 -14.18 -26.86 5.16
C THR A 440 -14.32 -25.68 6.12
N PRO A 441 -14.03 -25.84 7.42
CA PRO A 441 -14.10 -24.72 8.37
C PRO A 441 -13.11 -23.63 7.96
N ALA A 442 -13.56 -22.37 8.00
CA ALA A 442 -12.70 -21.21 7.76
C ALA A 442 -11.51 -21.16 8.75
N PHE A 443 -11.61 -21.86 9.87
CA PHE A 443 -10.62 -22.01 10.93
C PHE A 443 -10.10 -23.45 11.02
N HIS A 444 -9.64 -23.99 9.89
CA HIS A 444 -9.10 -25.35 9.82
C HIS A 444 -7.73 -25.52 10.50
N GLN A 445 -7.09 -24.42 10.85
CA GLN A 445 -5.78 -24.38 11.52
C GLN A 445 -5.70 -23.18 12.46
N PRO A 446 -4.72 -23.13 13.40
CA PRO A 446 -4.51 -21.99 14.27
C PRO A 446 -4.30 -20.69 13.47
N LEU A 447 -4.80 -19.58 13.99
CA LEU A 447 -4.53 -18.26 13.45
C LEU A 447 -3.12 -17.82 13.86
N ARG A 448 -2.20 -17.58 12.93
CA ARG A 448 -0.93 -16.89 13.23
C ARG A 448 -1.23 -15.45 13.60
N ARG A 449 -0.56 -14.95 14.65
CA ARG A 449 -0.71 -13.61 15.16
C ARG A 449 0.53 -12.78 14.84
N TYR A 450 0.32 -11.61 14.24
CA TYR A 450 1.35 -10.60 14.04
C TYR A 450 0.89 -9.32 14.70
N VAL A 451 1.83 -8.57 15.27
CA VAL A 451 1.49 -7.39 16.09
C VAL A 451 2.33 -6.20 15.65
N TYR A 452 1.67 -5.10 15.39
CA TYR A 452 2.23 -3.76 15.33
C TYR A 452 1.84 -3.03 16.61
N GLU A 453 2.80 -2.52 17.35
CA GLU A 453 2.58 -1.81 18.61
C GLU A 453 3.37 -0.49 18.58
N VAL A 454 2.71 0.63 18.89
CA VAL A 454 3.35 1.94 19.00
C VAL A 454 4.40 1.90 20.11
N GLY A 455 5.59 2.43 19.83
CA GLY A 455 6.76 2.37 20.73
C GLY A 455 7.52 1.03 20.72
N ARG A 456 7.04 0.03 19.93
CA ARG A 456 7.70 -1.29 19.82
C ARG A 456 7.70 -1.83 18.40
N VAL A 457 7.85 -0.93 17.44
CA VAL A 457 7.89 -1.33 16.02
C VAL A 457 9.14 -2.18 15.76
N PRO A 458 9.01 -3.34 15.09
CA PRO A 458 10.11 -4.30 14.92
C PRO A 458 11.05 -3.90 13.77
N TYR A 459 11.61 -2.69 13.83
CA TYR A 459 12.57 -2.22 12.82
C TYR A 459 13.75 -3.17 12.68
N ASN A 460 14.21 -3.38 11.46
CA ASN A 460 15.41 -4.17 11.19
C ASN A 460 16.12 -3.67 9.94
N ALA A 461 17.42 -3.95 9.85
CA ALA A 461 18.28 -3.48 8.77
C ALA A 461 17.93 -4.01 7.37
N PHE A 462 17.09 -5.03 7.28
CA PHE A 462 16.74 -5.69 6.02
C PHE A 462 15.31 -5.40 5.58
N ASN A 463 14.56 -4.60 6.35
CA ASN A 463 13.15 -4.33 6.13
C ASN A 463 12.31 -5.62 6.01
N ASP A 464 12.67 -6.64 6.74
CA ASP A 464 11.88 -7.87 6.81
C ASP A 464 10.65 -7.66 7.69
N LEU A 465 9.50 -8.18 7.27
CA LEU A 465 8.32 -8.21 8.12
C LEU A 465 8.57 -9.09 9.36
N GLN A 466 7.93 -8.73 10.46
CA GLN A 466 8.07 -9.45 11.73
C GLN A 466 7.59 -10.90 11.65
N SER A 467 8.23 -11.76 12.41
CA SER A 467 7.78 -13.13 12.63
C SER A 467 6.47 -13.17 13.43
N PRO A 468 5.71 -14.28 13.37
CA PRO A 468 4.51 -14.44 14.20
C PRO A 468 4.82 -14.27 15.69
N ALA A 469 4.02 -13.48 16.38
CA ALA A 469 4.09 -13.31 17.83
C ALA A 469 3.39 -14.47 18.60
N GLY A 470 2.93 -15.47 17.89
CA GLY A 470 2.25 -16.66 18.42
C GLY A 470 1.08 -17.08 17.54
N THR A 471 0.29 -17.99 18.08
CA THR A 471 -0.91 -18.52 17.43
C THR A 471 -2.11 -18.44 18.35
N VAL A 472 -3.30 -18.39 17.75
CA VAL A 472 -4.59 -18.42 18.45
C VAL A 472 -5.44 -19.53 17.84
N MET A 473 -6.00 -20.42 18.67
CA MET A 473 -6.89 -21.49 18.22
C MET A 473 -8.34 -21.03 18.38
N ALA A 474 -9.08 -21.07 17.30
CA ALA A 474 -10.53 -20.92 17.37
C ALA A 474 -11.17 -22.25 17.81
N LYS A 475 -12.03 -22.19 18.82
CA LYS A 475 -12.86 -23.30 19.26
C LYS A 475 -14.31 -22.95 19.00
N ASP A 476 -14.99 -23.79 18.26
CA ASP A 476 -16.41 -23.56 17.93
C ASP A 476 -16.70 -22.20 17.24
N GLY A 477 -15.72 -21.65 16.51
CA GLY A 477 -15.83 -20.37 15.84
C GLY A 477 -15.62 -19.14 16.76
N ALA A 478 -15.17 -19.36 17.99
CA ALA A 478 -14.84 -18.29 18.93
C ALA A 478 -13.39 -18.43 19.43
N PHE A 479 -12.78 -17.31 19.79
CA PHE A 479 -11.44 -17.30 20.39
C PHE A 479 -11.23 -16.02 21.22
N SER A 480 -10.21 -16.06 22.08
CA SER A 480 -9.74 -14.87 22.79
C SER A 480 -8.34 -14.49 22.33
N VAL A 481 -8.08 -13.18 22.24
CA VAL A 481 -6.77 -12.66 21.85
C VAL A 481 -6.38 -11.46 22.68
N SER A 482 -5.12 -11.42 23.12
CA SER A 482 -4.56 -10.26 23.79
C SER A 482 -4.11 -9.22 22.78
N LEU A 483 -4.60 -7.99 22.93
CA LEU A 483 -4.30 -6.83 22.11
C LEU A 483 -3.46 -5.86 22.96
N PRO A 484 -2.22 -5.55 22.56
CA PRO A 484 -1.45 -4.49 23.22
C PRO A 484 -2.17 -3.12 23.14
N ALA A 485 -1.74 -2.18 23.98
CA ALA A 485 -2.18 -0.80 23.87
C ALA A 485 -1.71 -0.18 22.54
N LYS A 486 -2.52 0.69 21.96
CA LYS A 486 -2.17 1.41 20.72
C LYS A 486 -1.53 0.48 19.67
N SER A 487 -2.25 -0.53 19.23
CA SER A 487 -1.72 -1.59 18.38
C SER A 487 -2.66 -2.00 17.25
N ILE A 488 -2.09 -2.68 16.24
CA ILE A 488 -2.85 -3.50 15.30
C ILE A 488 -2.39 -4.95 15.48
N THR A 489 -3.34 -5.84 15.68
CA THR A 489 -3.11 -7.28 15.70
C THR A 489 -3.71 -7.90 14.46
N PHE A 490 -2.86 -8.55 13.67
CA PHE A 490 -3.27 -9.32 12.51
C PHE A 490 -3.35 -10.79 12.89
N LEU A 491 -4.44 -11.43 12.49
CA LEU A 491 -4.70 -12.85 12.71
C LEU A 491 -5.01 -13.49 11.37
N THR A 492 -4.36 -14.60 11.04
CA THR A 492 -4.58 -15.22 9.74
C THR A 492 -4.35 -16.73 9.74
N THR A 493 -5.15 -17.41 8.92
CA THR A 493 -4.91 -18.80 8.49
C THR A 493 -4.22 -18.87 7.11
N ASP A 494 -3.79 -17.72 6.53
CA ASP A 494 -3.02 -17.70 5.28
C ASP A 494 -1.55 -18.04 5.54
N TYR A 495 -1.30 -19.29 5.82
CA TYR A 495 0.06 -19.86 5.90
C TYR A 495 0.06 -21.35 5.61
N GLN A 496 1.20 -21.85 5.26
CA GLN A 496 1.49 -23.28 5.20
C GLN A 496 2.82 -23.54 5.90
N ASP A 497 2.85 -24.53 6.76
CA ASP A 497 4.08 -25.00 7.38
C ASP A 497 4.79 -25.93 6.37
N ARG A 498 5.57 -25.31 5.50
CA ARG A 498 6.39 -26.02 4.52
C ARG A 498 7.84 -25.60 4.64
N MET A 499 8.72 -26.45 4.16
CA MET A 499 10.12 -26.10 4.01
C MET A 499 10.38 -25.65 2.56
N PRO A 500 10.80 -24.38 2.33
CA PRO A 500 11.26 -23.95 1.02
C PRO A 500 12.43 -24.81 0.51
N PRO A 501 12.70 -24.86 -0.80
CA PRO A 501 13.84 -25.60 -1.33
C PRO A 501 15.18 -25.08 -0.77
N VAL A 502 16.10 -25.99 -0.56
CA VAL A 502 17.50 -25.64 -0.20
C VAL A 502 18.14 -24.90 -1.37
N VAL A 503 18.82 -23.81 -1.07
CA VAL A 503 19.60 -23.07 -2.06
C VAL A 503 20.89 -23.84 -2.33
N THR A 504 21.21 -24.03 -3.60
CA THR A 504 22.39 -24.79 -4.07
C THR A 504 23.33 -23.91 -4.89
N GLY A 505 24.51 -24.42 -5.23
CA GLY A 505 25.45 -23.74 -6.10
C GLY A 505 26.05 -22.46 -5.50
N ILE A 506 26.17 -22.41 -4.16
CA ILE A 506 26.73 -21.24 -3.47
C ILE A 506 28.24 -21.21 -3.72
N GLN A 507 28.71 -20.13 -4.32
CA GLN A 507 30.10 -19.91 -4.70
C GLN A 507 30.54 -18.49 -4.35
N LEU A 508 31.74 -18.35 -3.79
CA LEU A 508 32.39 -17.07 -3.56
C LEU A 508 33.57 -16.93 -4.51
N ALA A 509 33.52 -15.96 -5.41
CA ALA A 509 34.62 -15.63 -6.34
C ALA A 509 34.67 -14.12 -6.52
N ASP A 510 35.87 -13.57 -6.55
CA ASP A 510 36.14 -12.13 -6.80
C ASP A 510 35.33 -11.19 -5.91
N GLY A 511 35.19 -11.53 -4.63
CA GLY A 511 34.37 -10.75 -3.67
C GLY A 511 32.86 -10.81 -3.90
N LYS A 512 32.40 -11.69 -4.81
CA LYS A 512 30.98 -11.85 -5.15
C LYS A 512 30.49 -13.24 -4.73
N LEU A 513 29.41 -13.27 -3.98
CA LEU A 513 28.69 -14.48 -3.60
C LEU A 513 27.60 -14.75 -4.64
N ARG A 514 27.59 -15.92 -5.25
CA ARG A 514 26.60 -16.35 -6.26
C ARG A 514 25.94 -17.64 -5.81
N TRP A 515 24.71 -17.88 -6.29
CA TRP A 515 23.98 -19.13 -6.04
C TRP A 515 22.99 -19.43 -7.17
N THR A 516 22.52 -20.67 -7.20
CA THR A 516 21.52 -21.11 -8.18
C THR A 516 20.14 -20.59 -7.80
N ALA A 517 19.45 -19.97 -8.77
CA ALA A 517 18.06 -19.54 -8.57
C ALA A 517 17.15 -20.73 -8.26
N THR A 518 16.25 -20.55 -7.29
CA THR A 518 15.21 -21.55 -7.04
C THR A 518 14.10 -21.45 -8.10
N SER A 519 13.60 -22.60 -8.53
CA SER A 519 12.43 -22.73 -9.42
C SER A 519 11.10 -22.75 -8.67
N ASP A 520 11.10 -22.66 -7.34
CA ASP A 520 9.88 -22.68 -6.54
C ASP A 520 9.00 -21.44 -6.83
N PRO A 521 7.77 -21.60 -7.34
CA PRO A 521 6.88 -20.48 -7.68
C PRO A 521 6.44 -19.69 -6.44
N LEU A 522 6.58 -20.26 -5.25
CA LEU A 522 6.23 -19.62 -3.99
C LEU A 522 7.40 -18.85 -3.37
N HIS A 523 8.60 -18.97 -3.94
CA HIS A 523 9.77 -18.21 -3.53
C HIS A 523 9.54 -16.70 -3.71
N ARG A 524 10.04 -15.92 -2.74
CA ARG A 524 9.99 -14.46 -2.78
C ARG A 524 11.36 -13.83 -2.81
N TYR A 525 12.25 -14.20 -1.90
CA TYR A 525 13.60 -13.63 -1.79
C TYR A 525 14.54 -14.59 -1.05
N TYR A 526 15.81 -14.19 -0.95
CA TYR A 526 16.85 -14.92 -0.22
C TYR A 526 17.30 -14.13 0.99
N ARG A 527 17.61 -14.82 2.08
CA ARG A 527 18.40 -14.30 3.19
C ARG A 527 19.81 -14.84 3.09
N VAL A 528 20.80 -13.95 3.14
CA VAL A 528 22.22 -14.28 3.07
C VAL A 528 22.83 -14.12 4.44
N TYR A 529 23.61 -15.11 4.83
CA TYR A 529 24.27 -15.15 6.14
C TYR A 529 25.76 -15.32 5.97
N LYS A 530 26.53 -14.68 6.85
CA LYS A 530 27.95 -14.85 7.04
C LYS A 530 28.18 -15.24 8.49
N ASP A 531 28.83 -16.39 8.73
CA ASP A 531 29.12 -16.92 10.05
C ASP A 531 27.87 -16.97 10.97
N GLY A 532 26.71 -17.32 10.37
CA GLY A 532 25.43 -17.41 11.05
C GLY A 532 24.68 -16.08 11.22
N LYS A 533 25.32 -14.92 11.00
CA LYS A 533 24.69 -13.60 11.06
C LYS A 533 24.12 -13.24 9.68
N GLN A 534 22.85 -12.78 9.63
CA GLN A 534 22.27 -12.26 8.39
C GLN A 534 22.99 -10.98 7.95
N ILE A 535 23.38 -10.92 6.67
CA ILE A 535 24.07 -9.80 6.06
C ILE A 535 23.28 -9.15 4.91
N ALA A 536 22.31 -9.86 4.34
CA ALA A 536 21.44 -9.31 3.30
C ALA A 536 20.10 -10.03 3.21
N SER A 537 19.11 -9.33 2.65
CA SER A 537 17.89 -9.87 2.07
C SER A 537 17.79 -9.40 0.62
N THR A 538 17.67 -10.31 -0.34
CA THR A 538 17.76 -9.97 -1.77
C THR A 538 16.91 -10.88 -2.65
N MET A 539 16.41 -10.35 -3.76
CA MET A 539 15.78 -11.15 -4.82
C MET A 539 16.80 -11.63 -5.87
N ALA A 540 17.98 -11.04 -5.90
CA ALA A 540 19.06 -11.45 -6.82
C ALA A 540 19.68 -12.77 -6.38
N THR A 541 20.40 -13.40 -7.30
CA THR A 541 21.22 -14.59 -7.08
C THR A 541 22.71 -14.25 -7.01
N LEU A 542 23.01 -12.99 -6.78
CA LEU A 542 24.33 -12.41 -6.67
C LEU A 542 24.35 -11.38 -5.56
N LEU A 543 25.36 -11.42 -4.69
CA LEU A 543 25.66 -10.40 -3.70
C LEU A 543 27.13 -9.97 -3.85
N ASP A 544 27.36 -8.68 -4.07
CA ASP A 544 28.69 -8.09 -4.08
C ASP A 544 29.09 -7.76 -2.63
N LEU A 545 30.13 -8.41 -2.13
CA LEU A 545 30.61 -8.23 -0.77
C LEU A 545 31.61 -7.06 -0.65
N GLY A 546 32.08 -6.51 -1.78
CA GLY A 546 33.02 -5.39 -1.84
C GLY A 546 32.36 -4.03 -2.03
N GLY A 547 31.05 -3.99 -2.38
CA GLY A 547 30.31 -2.77 -2.60
C GLY A 547 29.69 -2.20 -1.32
N SER A 548 29.78 -0.88 -1.13
CA SER A 548 29.18 -0.15 0.01
C SER A 548 27.65 -0.22 0.09
N GLN A 549 27.01 -0.79 -0.91
CA GLN A 549 25.54 -0.88 -1.00
C GLN A 549 24.88 -1.88 -0.03
N PHE A 550 25.66 -2.71 0.64
CA PHE A 550 25.17 -3.77 1.52
C PHE A 550 25.76 -3.71 2.94
N THR A 551 26.44 -2.64 3.28
CA THR A 551 26.83 -2.44 4.67
C THR A 551 25.58 -2.21 5.50
N ALA A 552 25.30 -3.14 6.40
CA ALA A 552 24.59 -2.83 7.62
C ALA A 552 25.15 -1.48 8.13
N THR A 553 24.28 -0.65 8.68
CA THR A 553 24.57 0.73 9.12
C THR A 553 25.99 0.94 9.58
N ALA A 554 26.57 2.12 9.38
CA ALA A 554 27.93 2.49 9.81
C ALA A 554 28.32 2.10 11.25
N ALA A 555 27.36 1.83 12.11
CA ALA A 555 27.55 1.30 13.47
C ALA A 555 28.12 -0.14 13.48
N ASP A 556 27.85 -0.97 12.48
CA ASP A 556 28.41 -2.33 12.41
C ASP A 556 29.82 -2.35 11.77
N ALA A 557 30.22 -1.30 11.06
CA ALA A 557 31.55 -1.19 10.45
C ALA A 557 32.64 -0.76 11.47
N ILE A 558 32.27 -0.20 12.61
CA ILE A 558 33.21 0.32 13.61
C ILE A 558 33.89 -0.80 14.42
N ASN A 559 33.37 -2.02 14.40
CA ASN A 559 33.94 -3.15 15.15
C ASN A 559 35.05 -3.92 14.40
N CYS A 560 35.48 -3.46 13.24
CA CYS A 560 36.65 -4.01 12.56
C CYS A 560 37.91 -3.21 12.90
N VAL A 561 38.35 -3.25 14.15
CA VAL A 561 39.70 -2.81 14.51
C VAL A 561 40.67 -3.91 14.04
N PRO A 562 41.66 -3.60 13.19
CA PRO A 562 42.71 -4.56 12.88
C PRO A 562 43.56 -4.76 14.12
N LEU A 563 43.47 -5.89 14.76
CA LEU A 563 44.46 -6.32 15.74
C LEU A 563 45.77 -6.59 15.03
N ILE A 564 46.70 -5.68 15.19
CA ILE A 564 48.08 -5.86 14.77
C ILE A 564 48.72 -6.90 15.67
N GLY A 565 49.15 -8.03 15.11
CA GLY A 565 50.06 -8.97 15.77
C GLY A 565 49.43 -10.27 16.24
N GLY A 566 49.32 -11.25 15.36
CA GLY A 566 49.06 -12.67 15.68
C GLY A 566 48.79 -13.44 14.38
N ARG A 567 49.59 -14.44 14.06
CA ARG A 567 49.29 -15.40 12.98
C ARG A 567 48.13 -16.31 13.42
N ASP A 568 46.94 -15.74 13.50
CA ASP A 568 45.76 -16.55 13.60
C ASP A 568 45.43 -17.14 12.21
N LYS A 569 45.33 -18.45 12.14
CA LYS A 569 44.74 -19.16 11.02
C LYS A 569 43.26 -18.74 10.97
N ARG A 570 42.97 -17.65 10.27
CA ARG A 570 41.59 -17.19 10.09
C ARG A 570 40.81 -18.31 9.42
N VAL A 571 39.88 -18.90 10.14
CA VAL A 571 38.91 -19.79 9.53
C VAL A 571 38.18 -18.99 8.47
N PRO A 572 38.15 -19.45 7.21
CA PRO A 572 37.49 -18.72 6.14
C PRO A 572 35.99 -18.53 6.52
N PRO A 573 35.40 -17.35 6.23
CA PRO A 573 34.02 -17.10 6.58
C PRO A 573 33.08 -18.12 5.92
N VAL A 574 32.13 -18.62 6.68
CA VAL A 574 31.11 -19.54 6.21
C VAL A 574 29.89 -18.74 5.73
N PHE A 575 29.61 -18.84 4.43
CA PHE A 575 28.40 -18.25 3.85
C PHE A 575 27.30 -19.28 3.70
N SER A 576 26.06 -18.86 4.01
CA SER A 576 24.86 -19.64 3.69
C SER A 576 23.78 -18.74 3.10
N VAL A 577 23.00 -19.27 2.21
CA VAL A 577 21.89 -18.58 1.56
C VAL A 577 20.64 -19.39 1.78
N LYS A 578 19.60 -18.75 2.26
CA LYS A 578 18.31 -19.38 2.58
C LYS A 578 17.21 -18.83 1.70
N SER A 579 16.37 -19.69 1.16
CA SER A 579 15.17 -19.32 0.43
C SER A 579 14.05 -18.91 1.39
N VAL A 580 13.32 -17.88 1.06
CA VAL A 580 12.13 -17.42 1.79
C VAL A 580 10.91 -17.49 0.87
N ASP A 581 9.87 -18.15 1.31
CA ASP A 581 8.62 -18.28 0.57
C ASP A 581 7.61 -17.16 0.87
N LYS A 582 6.47 -17.19 0.19
CA LYS A 582 5.41 -16.17 0.33
C LYS A 582 4.82 -16.08 1.75
N TRP A 583 4.95 -17.10 2.58
CA TRP A 583 4.48 -17.10 3.97
C TRP A 583 5.56 -16.73 4.98
N GLY A 584 6.79 -16.52 4.51
CA GLY A 584 7.93 -16.21 5.36
C GLY A 584 8.64 -17.43 5.95
N ASN A 585 8.34 -18.66 5.49
CA ASN A 585 9.12 -19.83 5.88
C ASN A 585 10.52 -19.74 5.26
N VAL A 586 11.55 -20.15 6.00
CA VAL A 586 12.97 -19.98 5.67
C VAL A 586 13.71 -21.32 5.70
N ARG A 587 14.49 -21.62 4.67
CA ARG A 587 15.37 -22.79 4.64
C ARG A 587 16.67 -22.55 3.90
#